data_afe9b2eb7965363f579bd6223192f44d
#
_entry.id   afe9b2eb7965363f579bd6223192f44d
#
_cell.length_a   1.000
_cell.length_b   1.000
_cell.length_c   1.000
_cell.angle_alpha   90.00
_cell.angle_beta   90.00
_cell.angle_gamma   90.00
#
_symmetry.space_group_name_H-M   'P 1'
#
loop_
_entity.id
_entity.type
_entity.pdbx_description
1 polymer ?
#
loop_
_entity_poly.entity_id
_entity_poly.type
_entity_poly.pdbx_seq_one_letter_code
_entity_poly.pdbx_strand_id
1 'polypeptide(L)'
;MSEKLVEAIVGMREKEAIELAREALEAGTEPMEVMESCRRAVEEVGKRYEEGEYFLPELMLTGQMLTQISELAKDRLSTEGVQQKRLGRVLIGTVKGDIHDIGKNVVAFMLDSNGFEVKDLGVDVPPERFVEAVREFQPQVVGMSALLTLAFDPMKETVQAFEEAGLRDQVKIMIGGAPVNEQIREFTGADAWGKDAVEAVSLAKKWVGGA
;
A
#
# COMPACT_ATOMS: atom_id res chain seq x y z
N MET A 1 22.06 5.68 15.74
CA MET A 1 21.42 4.36 15.62
C MET A 1 20.43 4.35 14.47
N SER A 2 19.57 5.33 14.36
CA SER A 2 18.60 5.52 13.27
C SER A 2 19.17 5.38 11.85
N GLU A 3 20.32 6.00 11.56
CA GLU A 3 20.94 5.93 10.23
C GLU A 3 21.42 4.52 9.86
N LYS A 4 22.02 3.79 10.82
CA LYS A 4 22.46 2.40 10.59
C LYS A 4 21.28 1.47 10.28
N LEU A 5 20.14 1.68 10.93
CA LEU A 5 18.92 0.91 10.67
C LEU A 5 18.41 1.17 9.23
N VAL A 6 18.37 2.44 8.81
CA VAL A 6 18.02 2.82 7.45
C VAL A 6 18.96 2.16 6.44
N GLU A 7 20.27 2.27 6.65
CA GLU A 7 21.30 1.66 5.80
C GLU A 7 21.18 0.13 5.73
N ALA A 8 20.83 -0.53 6.85
CA ALA A 8 20.65 -1.97 6.88
C ALA A 8 19.43 -2.41 6.08
N ILE A 9 18.29 -1.71 6.23
CA ILE A 9 17.07 -2.00 5.46
C ILE A 9 17.32 -1.73 3.97
N VAL A 10 17.82 -0.54 3.62
CA VAL A 10 18.12 -0.17 2.24
C VAL A 10 19.15 -1.14 1.62
N GLY A 11 20.15 -1.57 2.39
CA GLY A 11 21.14 -2.55 1.93
C GLY A 11 20.67 -4.01 1.93
N MET A 12 19.38 -4.27 2.14
CA MET A 12 18.78 -5.63 2.16
C MET A 12 19.42 -6.57 3.20
N ARG A 13 19.96 -6.02 4.28
CA ARG A 13 20.62 -6.78 5.37
C ARG A 13 19.61 -7.14 6.47
N GLU A 14 18.69 -8.06 6.15
CA GLU A 14 17.53 -8.39 6.98
C GLU A 14 17.87 -8.66 8.45
N LYS A 15 18.80 -9.61 8.71
CA LYS A 15 19.18 -9.97 10.08
C LYS A 15 19.74 -8.79 10.87
N GLU A 16 20.58 -7.98 10.23
CA GLU A 16 21.17 -6.79 10.84
C GLU A 16 20.11 -5.73 11.13
N ALA A 17 19.17 -5.51 10.20
CA ALA A 17 18.09 -4.55 10.37
C ALA A 17 17.20 -4.91 11.58
N ILE A 18 16.79 -6.18 11.69
CA ILE A 18 15.96 -6.65 12.80
C ILE A 18 16.70 -6.54 14.14
N GLU A 19 17.98 -6.89 14.17
CA GLU A 19 18.79 -6.80 15.40
C GLU A 19 19.00 -5.36 15.83
N LEU A 20 19.33 -4.45 14.90
CA LEU A 20 19.47 -3.02 15.19
C LEU A 20 18.15 -2.41 15.71
N ALA A 21 17.02 -2.82 15.17
CA ALA A 21 15.72 -2.38 15.67
C ALA A 21 15.44 -2.90 17.08
N ARG A 22 15.76 -4.16 17.36
CA ARG A 22 15.63 -4.77 18.70
C ARG A 22 16.50 -4.07 19.71
N GLU A 23 17.81 -3.92 19.41
CA GLU A 23 18.76 -3.22 20.28
C GLU A 23 18.32 -1.78 20.58
N ALA A 24 17.80 -1.05 19.57
CA ALA A 24 17.29 0.28 19.74
C ALA A 24 16.11 0.32 20.73
N LEU A 25 15.14 -0.58 20.56
CA LEU A 25 13.98 -0.68 21.44
C LEU A 25 14.37 -1.10 22.87
N GLU A 26 15.32 -2.02 23.03
CA GLU A 26 15.83 -2.44 24.33
C GLU A 26 16.63 -1.33 25.04
N ALA A 27 17.35 -0.52 24.29
CA ALA A 27 18.06 0.66 24.81
C ALA A 27 17.12 1.83 25.18
N GLY A 28 15.79 1.69 24.96
CA GLY A 28 14.81 2.70 25.33
C GLY A 28 14.55 3.75 24.25
N THR A 29 14.94 3.49 22.99
CA THR A 29 14.52 4.32 21.87
C THR A 29 13.01 4.21 21.71
N GLU A 30 12.35 5.36 21.55
CA GLU A 30 10.90 5.38 21.34
C GLU A 30 10.50 4.57 20.11
N PRO A 31 9.50 3.68 20.19
CA PRO A 31 9.04 2.86 19.06
C PRO A 31 8.74 3.68 17.81
N MET A 32 8.24 4.89 17.98
CA MET A 32 7.94 5.82 16.87
C MET A 32 9.19 6.29 16.13
N GLU A 33 10.34 6.45 16.81
CA GLU A 33 11.61 6.81 16.14
C GLU A 33 12.14 5.64 15.30
N VAL A 34 11.94 4.40 15.77
CA VAL A 34 12.28 3.19 15.01
C VAL A 34 11.41 3.10 13.75
N MET A 35 10.09 3.32 13.89
CA MET A 35 9.16 3.30 12.77
C MET A 35 9.43 4.43 11.76
N GLU A 36 9.83 5.62 12.21
CA GLU A 36 10.22 6.71 11.31
C GLU A 36 11.50 6.37 10.53
N SER A 37 12.44 5.66 11.14
CA SER A 37 13.61 5.15 10.43
C SER A 37 13.22 4.13 9.34
N CYS A 38 12.26 3.25 9.65
CA CYS A 38 11.69 2.33 8.68
C CYS A 38 11.02 3.07 7.51
N ARG A 39 10.22 4.10 7.79
CA ARG A 39 9.57 4.93 6.77
C ARG A 39 10.58 5.56 5.81
N ARG A 40 11.66 6.14 6.34
CA ARG A 40 12.76 6.72 5.54
C ARG A 40 13.43 5.66 4.65
N ALA A 41 13.65 4.46 5.18
CA ALA A 41 14.20 3.36 4.41
C ALA A 41 13.29 2.94 3.25
N VAL A 42 11.98 2.88 3.47
CA VAL A 42 10.99 2.57 2.41
C VAL A 42 11.01 3.64 1.30
N GLU A 43 11.10 4.91 1.65
CA GLU A 43 11.19 6.00 0.67
C GLU A 43 12.44 5.86 -0.20
N GLU A 44 13.59 5.52 0.40
CA GLU A 44 14.84 5.32 -0.34
C GLU A 44 14.80 4.04 -1.21
N VAL A 45 14.22 2.94 -0.70
CA VAL A 45 14.01 1.71 -1.49
C VAL A 45 13.06 1.96 -2.65
N GLY A 46 11.99 2.71 -2.42
CA GLY A 46 11.04 3.11 -3.47
C GLY A 46 11.71 3.93 -4.57
N LYS A 47 12.56 4.90 -4.19
CA LYS A 47 13.33 5.70 -5.14
C LYS A 47 14.29 4.84 -5.99
N ARG A 48 15.02 3.91 -5.37
CA ARG A 48 15.92 2.99 -6.10
C ARG A 48 15.17 2.06 -7.03
N TYR A 49 13.97 1.67 -6.66
CA TYR A 49 13.09 0.91 -7.54
C TYR A 49 12.65 1.74 -8.76
N GLU A 50 12.28 3.02 -8.57
CA GLU A 50 11.95 3.93 -9.69
C GLU A 50 13.15 4.16 -10.63
N GLU A 51 14.36 4.26 -10.07
CA GLU A 51 15.61 4.43 -10.81
C GLU A 51 16.09 3.13 -11.50
N GLY A 52 15.41 1.99 -11.25
CA GLY A 52 15.75 0.70 -11.82
C GLY A 52 16.96 0.02 -11.18
N GLU A 53 17.42 0.50 -10.01
CA GLU A 53 18.49 -0.14 -9.25
C GLU A 53 17.97 -1.34 -8.45
N TYR A 54 16.69 -1.27 -7.98
CA TYR A 54 16.00 -2.32 -7.26
C TYR A 54 14.83 -2.87 -8.06
N PHE A 55 14.44 -4.11 -7.75
CA PHE A 55 13.37 -4.84 -8.40
C PHE A 55 12.34 -5.32 -7.37
N LEU A 56 11.33 -6.06 -7.82
CA LEU A 56 10.26 -6.55 -6.95
C LEU A 56 10.75 -7.36 -5.73
N PRO A 57 11.77 -8.23 -5.82
CA PRO A 57 12.28 -8.95 -4.65
C PRO A 57 12.76 -8.04 -3.52
N GLU A 58 13.43 -6.90 -3.83
CA GLU A 58 13.90 -5.96 -2.82
C GLU A 58 12.73 -5.26 -2.12
N LEU A 59 11.67 -4.91 -2.85
CA LEU A 59 10.44 -4.37 -2.24
C LEU A 59 9.77 -5.39 -1.31
N MET A 60 9.68 -6.65 -1.73
CA MET A 60 9.11 -7.73 -0.92
C MET A 60 9.93 -7.99 0.36
N LEU A 61 11.25 -8.04 0.24
CA LEU A 61 12.14 -8.23 1.39
C LEU A 61 12.05 -7.04 2.36
N THR A 62 11.99 -5.81 1.84
CA THR A 62 11.75 -4.62 2.66
C THR A 62 10.45 -4.77 3.43
N GLY A 63 9.36 -5.21 2.77
CA GLY A 63 8.08 -5.50 3.40
C GLY A 63 8.17 -6.48 4.56
N GLN A 64 8.88 -7.59 4.36
CA GLN A 64 9.09 -8.60 5.40
C GLN A 64 9.87 -8.03 6.60
N MET A 65 10.96 -7.29 6.35
CA MET A 65 11.73 -6.63 7.41
C MET A 65 10.87 -5.68 8.24
N LEU A 66 10.07 -4.85 7.58
CA LEU A 66 9.22 -3.89 8.29
C LEU A 66 8.12 -4.55 9.10
N THR A 67 7.52 -5.61 8.59
CA THR A 67 6.53 -6.39 9.33
C THR A 67 7.14 -6.92 10.65
N GLN A 68 8.33 -7.53 10.58
CA GLN A 68 9.02 -8.05 11.75
C GLN A 68 9.42 -6.93 12.73
N ILE A 69 9.93 -5.79 12.24
CA ILE A 69 10.30 -4.65 13.09
C ILE A 69 9.05 -4.03 13.74
N SER A 70 7.94 -3.93 13.00
CA SER A 70 6.67 -3.43 13.54
C SER A 70 6.13 -4.33 14.66
N GLU A 71 6.27 -5.65 14.52
CA GLU A 71 5.89 -6.60 15.59
C GLU A 71 6.74 -6.41 16.84
N LEU A 72 8.06 -6.19 16.71
CA LEU A 72 8.93 -5.89 17.84
C LEU A 72 8.55 -4.58 18.56
N ALA A 73 8.07 -3.60 17.81
CA ALA A 73 7.67 -2.30 18.35
C ALA A 73 6.24 -2.33 18.97
N LYS A 74 5.38 -3.23 18.51
CA LYS A 74 3.94 -3.28 18.83
C LYS A 74 3.65 -3.45 20.32
N ASP A 75 4.40 -4.31 21.00
CA ASP A 75 4.20 -4.57 22.43
C ASP A 75 4.46 -3.34 23.29
N ARG A 76 5.25 -2.39 22.79
CA ARG A 76 5.56 -1.12 23.47
C ARG A 76 4.65 0.03 23.01
N LEU A 77 4.15 -0.01 21.78
CA LEU A 77 3.17 0.97 21.26
C LEU A 77 1.79 0.80 21.90
N SER A 78 1.42 -0.39 22.34
CA SER A 78 0.12 -0.67 22.95
C SER A 78 -0.07 -0.07 24.34
N THR A 79 1.00 0.41 24.99
CA THR A 79 0.94 1.02 26.32
C THR A 79 0.69 2.53 26.31
N GLU A 80 0.91 3.20 25.19
CA GLU A 80 0.61 4.61 25.05
C GLU A 80 -0.24 4.79 23.79
N GLY A 81 -1.53 5.09 23.93
CA GLY A 81 -2.50 5.26 22.86
C GLY A 81 -2.17 6.38 21.86
N VAL A 82 -1.03 6.26 21.16
CA VAL A 82 -0.66 7.12 20.05
C VAL A 82 -1.43 6.64 18.83
N GLN A 83 -2.60 7.21 18.60
CA GLN A 83 -3.22 7.20 17.29
C GLN A 83 -2.25 7.89 16.33
N GLN A 84 -1.47 7.12 15.57
CA GLN A 84 -0.82 7.67 14.39
C GLN A 84 -1.87 8.38 13.57
N LYS A 85 -1.68 9.68 13.32
CA LYS A 85 -2.53 10.44 12.43
C LYS A 85 -2.39 9.85 11.04
N ARG A 86 -3.26 8.89 10.70
CA ARG A 86 -3.29 8.29 9.37
C ARG A 86 -3.56 9.38 8.33
N LEU A 87 -2.86 9.33 7.21
CA LEU A 87 -3.06 10.27 6.11
C LEU A 87 -4.47 10.13 5.51
N GLY A 88 -4.96 8.90 5.41
CA GLY A 88 -6.27 8.58 4.89
C GLY A 88 -6.50 7.08 4.82
N ARG A 89 -7.65 6.67 4.30
CA ARG A 89 -8.05 5.27 4.16
C ARG A 89 -8.05 4.84 2.70
N VAL A 90 -7.42 3.70 2.42
CA VAL A 90 -7.36 3.09 1.09
C VAL A 90 -7.93 1.69 1.14
N LEU A 91 -8.90 1.41 0.29
CA LEU A 91 -9.43 0.07 0.05
C LEU A 91 -8.71 -0.52 -1.16
N ILE A 92 -8.26 -1.77 -1.08
CA ILE A 92 -7.60 -2.42 -2.21
C ILE A 92 -8.11 -3.86 -2.39
N GLY A 93 -8.14 -4.33 -3.63
CA GLY A 93 -8.53 -5.72 -3.94
C GLY A 93 -8.21 -6.10 -5.38
N THR A 94 -8.04 -7.39 -5.64
CA THR A 94 -7.97 -7.94 -6.99
C THR A 94 -9.39 -8.27 -7.44
N VAL A 95 -9.78 -7.77 -8.60
CA VAL A 95 -11.17 -7.86 -9.08
C VAL A 95 -11.58 -9.30 -9.41
N LYS A 96 -12.89 -9.52 -9.55
CA LYS A 96 -13.51 -10.81 -9.86
C LYS A 96 -12.87 -11.49 -11.06
N GLY A 97 -12.63 -12.78 -10.93
CA GLY A 97 -12.02 -13.62 -11.96
C GLY A 97 -10.49 -13.57 -12.02
N ASP A 98 -9.84 -12.83 -11.11
CA ASP A 98 -8.40 -12.75 -11.02
C ASP A 98 -7.92 -13.05 -9.59
N ILE A 99 -6.87 -13.90 -9.49
CA ILE A 99 -6.31 -14.34 -8.20
C ILE A 99 -4.86 -13.89 -7.99
N HIS A 100 -4.34 -13.04 -8.88
CA HIS A 100 -2.98 -12.52 -8.76
C HIS A 100 -2.91 -11.44 -7.69
N ASP A 101 -2.08 -11.63 -6.67
CA ASP A 101 -2.02 -10.79 -5.48
C ASP A 101 -0.64 -10.18 -5.20
N ILE A 102 0.45 -10.69 -5.80
CA ILE A 102 1.82 -10.23 -5.49
C ILE A 102 1.95 -8.72 -5.65
N GLY A 103 1.56 -8.18 -6.81
CA GLY A 103 1.64 -6.73 -7.07
C GLY A 103 0.74 -5.92 -6.13
N LYS A 104 -0.49 -6.40 -5.89
CA LYS A 104 -1.45 -5.78 -4.97
C LYS A 104 -0.90 -5.74 -3.54
N ASN A 105 -0.29 -6.83 -3.07
CA ASN A 105 0.27 -6.91 -1.73
C ASN A 105 1.43 -5.93 -1.53
N VAL A 106 2.27 -5.74 -2.57
CA VAL A 106 3.33 -4.72 -2.56
C VAL A 106 2.73 -3.31 -2.45
N VAL A 107 1.68 -3.01 -3.24
CA VAL A 107 0.97 -1.72 -3.17
C VAL A 107 0.35 -1.50 -1.80
N ALA A 108 -0.35 -2.49 -1.24
CA ALA A 108 -0.95 -2.42 0.09
C ALA A 108 0.09 -2.13 1.16
N PHE A 109 1.22 -2.85 1.12
CA PHE A 109 2.35 -2.64 2.01
C PHE A 109 2.93 -1.24 1.89
N MET A 110 3.20 -0.77 0.68
CA MET A 110 3.77 0.57 0.43
C MET A 110 2.83 1.68 0.91
N LEU A 111 1.52 1.54 0.73
CA LEU A 111 0.52 2.48 1.23
C LEU A 111 0.51 2.52 2.77
N ASP A 112 0.48 1.37 3.44
CA ASP A 112 0.50 1.30 4.91
C ASP A 112 1.77 1.90 5.49
N SER A 113 2.94 1.56 4.93
CA SER A 113 4.24 2.11 5.31
C SER A 113 4.36 3.62 5.10
N ASN A 114 3.56 4.18 4.18
CA ASN A 114 3.46 5.62 3.93
C ASN A 114 2.35 6.31 4.76
N GLY A 115 1.80 5.65 5.76
CA GLY A 115 0.88 6.24 6.73
C GLY A 115 -0.59 6.18 6.36
N PHE A 116 -0.99 5.39 5.37
CA PHE A 116 -2.40 5.13 5.08
C PHE A 116 -2.95 4.00 5.98
N GLU A 117 -4.25 4.03 6.24
CA GLU A 117 -4.97 2.89 6.76
C GLU A 117 -5.47 2.06 5.56
N VAL A 118 -4.95 0.84 5.40
CA VAL A 118 -5.26 0.00 4.23
C VAL A 118 -6.19 -1.14 4.62
N LYS A 119 -7.31 -1.28 3.90
CA LYS A 119 -8.19 -2.46 3.97
C LYS A 119 -8.04 -3.25 2.69
N ASP A 120 -7.45 -4.44 2.79
CA ASP A 120 -7.30 -5.37 1.66
C ASP A 120 -8.47 -6.35 1.62
N LEU A 121 -9.15 -6.43 0.50
CA LEU A 121 -10.29 -7.34 0.26
C LEU A 121 -9.85 -8.72 -0.22
N GLY A 122 -8.55 -8.90 -0.53
CA GLY A 122 -8.04 -10.13 -1.11
C GLY A 122 -8.15 -10.19 -2.63
N VAL A 123 -8.46 -11.37 -3.13
CA VAL A 123 -8.53 -11.68 -4.56
C VAL A 123 -9.91 -12.17 -4.96
N ASP A 124 -10.19 -12.19 -6.27
CA ASP A 124 -11.49 -12.63 -6.84
C ASP A 124 -12.67 -11.87 -6.20
N VAL A 125 -12.51 -10.57 -6.01
CA VAL A 125 -13.47 -9.73 -5.28
C VAL A 125 -14.57 -9.25 -6.23
N PRO A 126 -15.84 -9.61 -5.99
CA PRO A 126 -16.95 -9.17 -6.83
C PRO A 126 -17.29 -7.68 -6.58
N PRO A 127 -17.92 -6.99 -7.57
CA PRO A 127 -18.27 -5.57 -7.47
C PRO A 127 -19.08 -5.22 -6.21
N GLU A 128 -20.03 -6.06 -5.83
CA GLU A 128 -20.89 -5.84 -4.66
C GLU A 128 -20.08 -5.78 -3.37
N ARG A 129 -19.02 -6.58 -3.26
CA ARG A 129 -18.15 -6.59 -2.08
C ARG A 129 -17.31 -5.33 -1.98
N PHE A 130 -16.87 -4.76 -3.12
CA PHE A 130 -16.25 -3.44 -3.13
C PHE A 130 -17.22 -2.35 -2.66
N VAL A 131 -18.48 -2.37 -3.14
CA VAL A 131 -19.52 -1.41 -2.73
C VAL A 131 -19.80 -1.49 -1.22
N GLU A 132 -19.98 -2.69 -0.68
CA GLU A 132 -20.17 -2.90 0.76
C GLU A 132 -18.99 -2.36 1.56
N ALA A 133 -17.77 -2.70 1.15
CA ALA A 133 -16.56 -2.30 1.84
C ALA A 133 -16.36 -0.77 1.81
N VAL A 134 -16.72 -0.08 0.72
CA VAL A 134 -16.69 1.39 0.66
C VAL A 134 -17.67 1.99 1.66
N ARG A 135 -18.88 1.46 1.79
CA ARG A 135 -19.88 1.94 2.77
C ARG A 135 -19.42 1.75 4.21
N GLU A 136 -18.81 0.59 4.51
CA GLU A 136 -18.35 0.25 5.86
C GLU A 136 -17.09 1.04 6.24
N PHE A 137 -16.10 1.03 5.37
CA PHE A 137 -14.74 1.54 5.66
C PHE A 137 -14.58 3.02 5.35
N GLN A 138 -15.42 3.58 4.46
CA GLN A 138 -15.40 4.97 4.01
C GLN A 138 -13.99 5.42 3.55
N PRO A 139 -13.36 4.71 2.60
CA PRO A 139 -12.06 5.09 2.09
C PRO A 139 -12.15 6.34 1.22
N GLN A 140 -11.06 7.09 1.12
CA GLN A 140 -10.91 8.16 0.13
C GLN A 140 -10.45 7.62 -1.23
N VAL A 141 -9.74 6.47 -1.20
CA VAL A 141 -9.14 5.86 -2.40
C VAL A 141 -9.51 4.39 -2.47
N VAL A 142 -9.85 3.93 -3.66
CA VAL A 142 -10.04 2.52 -3.98
C VAL A 142 -9.00 2.11 -5.03
N GLY A 143 -8.21 1.07 -4.72
CA GLY A 143 -7.27 0.44 -5.64
C GLY A 143 -7.82 -0.89 -6.17
N MET A 144 -7.85 -1.05 -7.48
CA MET A 144 -8.25 -2.31 -8.11
C MET A 144 -7.07 -2.89 -8.90
N SER A 145 -6.79 -4.18 -8.67
CA SER A 145 -5.71 -4.91 -9.33
C SER A 145 -6.26 -5.93 -10.32
N ALA A 146 -5.62 -6.08 -11.48
CA ALA A 146 -5.82 -7.18 -12.41
C ALA A 146 -4.55 -7.48 -13.20
N LEU A 147 -4.27 -8.77 -13.43
CA LEU A 147 -3.22 -9.24 -14.30
C LEU A 147 -3.77 -9.85 -15.60
N LEU A 148 -4.97 -10.41 -15.55
CA LEU A 148 -5.62 -11.02 -16.70
C LEU A 148 -6.40 -9.97 -17.49
N THR A 149 -6.30 -9.99 -18.81
CA THR A 149 -7.07 -9.09 -19.68
C THR A 149 -8.59 -9.30 -19.55
N LEU A 150 -9.02 -10.52 -19.22
CA LEU A 150 -10.42 -10.86 -18.94
C LEU A 150 -10.97 -10.18 -17.67
N ALA A 151 -10.10 -9.68 -16.81
CA ALA A 151 -10.48 -8.98 -15.58
C ALA A 151 -10.75 -7.48 -15.78
N PHE A 152 -10.57 -6.93 -16.99
CA PHE A 152 -10.87 -5.54 -17.28
C PHE A 152 -12.38 -5.25 -17.30
N ASP A 153 -13.21 -6.19 -17.79
CA ASP A 153 -14.66 -6.07 -17.69
C ASP A 153 -15.13 -6.03 -16.22
N PRO A 154 -14.72 -6.95 -15.33
CA PRO A 154 -14.95 -6.84 -13.88
C PRO A 154 -14.47 -5.53 -13.24
N MET A 155 -13.33 -4.94 -13.67
CA MET A 155 -12.94 -3.61 -13.21
C MET A 155 -13.99 -2.55 -13.58
N LYS A 156 -14.44 -2.56 -14.84
CA LYS A 156 -15.47 -1.64 -15.32
C LYS A 156 -16.80 -1.85 -14.59
N GLU A 157 -17.23 -3.09 -14.42
CA GLU A 157 -18.44 -3.44 -13.67
C GLU A 157 -18.36 -2.92 -12.23
N THR A 158 -17.18 -2.96 -11.59
CA THR A 158 -16.97 -2.42 -10.24
C THR A 158 -17.14 -0.90 -10.21
N VAL A 159 -16.60 -0.18 -11.21
CA VAL A 159 -16.80 1.28 -11.31
C VAL A 159 -18.29 1.60 -11.51
N GLN A 160 -18.98 0.87 -12.39
CA GLN A 160 -20.43 1.03 -12.62
C GLN A 160 -21.24 0.73 -11.35
N ALA A 161 -20.86 -0.29 -10.58
CA ALA A 161 -21.51 -0.59 -9.30
C ALA A 161 -21.36 0.57 -8.28
N PHE A 162 -20.24 1.29 -8.29
CA PHE A 162 -20.11 2.51 -7.49
C PHE A 162 -21.02 3.64 -7.99
N GLU A 163 -21.20 3.80 -9.30
CA GLU A 163 -22.12 4.78 -9.88
C GLU A 163 -23.57 4.46 -9.48
N GLU A 164 -24.00 3.22 -9.67
CA GLU A 164 -25.35 2.74 -9.31
C GLU A 164 -25.62 2.86 -7.80
N ALA A 165 -24.60 2.68 -6.97
CA ALA A 165 -24.69 2.82 -5.51
C ALA A 165 -24.63 4.28 -5.02
N GLY A 166 -24.38 5.27 -5.91
CA GLY A 166 -24.19 6.69 -5.57
C GLY A 166 -22.89 6.97 -4.81
N LEU A 167 -21.87 6.13 -4.98
CA LEU A 167 -20.59 6.22 -4.28
C LEU A 167 -19.44 6.73 -5.17
N ARG A 168 -19.63 6.80 -6.49
CA ARG A 168 -18.55 7.13 -7.44
C ARG A 168 -17.84 8.44 -7.13
N ASP A 169 -18.56 9.45 -6.74
CA ASP A 169 -18.01 10.79 -6.43
C ASP A 169 -17.41 10.86 -5.00
N GLN A 170 -17.62 9.84 -4.18
CA GLN A 170 -17.11 9.80 -2.80
C GLN A 170 -15.71 9.20 -2.71
N VAL A 171 -15.24 8.52 -3.75
CA VAL A 171 -13.95 7.83 -3.79
C VAL A 171 -13.17 8.19 -5.04
N LYS A 172 -11.84 8.18 -4.92
CA LYS A 172 -10.93 8.18 -6.06
C LYS A 172 -10.55 6.74 -6.39
N ILE A 173 -10.60 6.39 -7.66
CA ILE A 173 -10.34 5.02 -8.12
C ILE A 173 -9.03 4.98 -8.89
N MET A 174 -8.08 4.19 -8.41
CA MET A 174 -6.87 3.82 -9.15
C MET A 174 -6.90 2.37 -9.55
N ILE A 175 -6.38 2.06 -10.73
CA ILE A 175 -6.22 0.70 -11.22
C ILE A 175 -4.75 0.39 -11.48
N GLY A 176 -4.38 -0.87 -11.37
CA GLY A 176 -3.01 -1.33 -11.61
C GLY A 176 -2.93 -2.81 -11.96
N GLY A 177 -1.73 -3.19 -12.40
CA GLY A 177 -1.39 -4.53 -12.87
C GLY A 177 -0.59 -4.45 -14.18
N ALA A 178 0.23 -5.47 -14.49
CA ALA A 178 1.17 -5.41 -15.61
C ALA A 178 0.54 -5.04 -16.98
N PRO A 179 -0.67 -5.50 -17.36
CA PRO A 179 -1.28 -5.11 -18.63
C PRO A 179 -2.09 -3.81 -18.55
N VAL A 180 -2.23 -3.20 -17.36
CA VAL A 180 -3.03 -1.98 -17.15
C VAL A 180 -2.26 -0.76 -17.68
N ASN A 181 -2.97 0.11 -18.38
CA ASN A 181 -2.43 1.32 -18.99
C ASN A 181 -3.54 2.38 -19.14
N GLU A 182 -3.23 3.49 -19.78
CA GLU A 182 -4.16 4.59 -19.98
C GLU A 182 -5.43 4.19 -20.75
N GLN A 183 -5.33 3.29 -21.74
CA GLN A 183 -6.51 2.82 -22.49
C GLN A 183 -7.47 2.03 -21.59
N ILE A 184 -6.91 1.23 -20.67
CA ILE A 184 -7.71 0.48 -19.70
C ILE A 184 -8.31 1.42 -18.65
N ARG A 185 -7.59 2.47 -18.24
CA ARG A 185 -8.15 3.51 -17.38
C ARG A 185 -9.37 4.17 -18.01
N GLU A 186 -9.27 4.57 -19.27
CA GLU A 186 -10.40 5.15 -20.01
C GLU A 186 -11.55 4.17 -20.18
N PHE A 187 -11.26 2.91 -20.51
CA PHE A 187 -12.26 1.87 -20.67
C PHE A 187 -13.04 1.59 -19.39
N THR A 188 -12.37 1.57 -18.26
CA THR A 188 -12.97 1.27 -16.94
C THR A 188 -13.66 2.45 -16.30
N GLY A 189 -13.29 3.70 -16.66
CA GLY A 189 -13.76 4.92 -16.00
C GLY A 189 -13.07 5.22 -14.67
N ALA A 190 -11.91 4.60 -14.41
CA ALA A 190 -11.09 4.92 -13.24
C ALA A 190 -10.48 6.33 -13.33
N ASP A 191 -10.15 6.94 -12.17
CA ASP A 191 -9.57 8.28 -12.11
C ASP A 191 -8.09 8.29 -12.55
N ALA A 192 -7.34 7.22 -12.24
CA ALA A 192 -5.95 7.06 -12.64
C ALA A 192 -5.55 5.58 -12.74
N TRP A 193 -4.39 5.34 -13.34
CA TRP A 193 -3.71 4.06 -13.28
C TRP A 193 -2.29 4.25 -12.74
N GLY A 194 -1.79 3.28 -12.01
CA GLY A 194 -0.43 3.26 -11.48
C GLY A 194 0.40 2.16 -12.14
N LYS A 195 1.57 2.51 -12.68
CA LYS A 195 2.49 1.55 -13.29
C LYS A 195 3.17 0.65 -12.24
N ASP A 196 3.29 1.17 -11.01
CA ASP A 196 3.97 0.52 -9.89
C ASP A 196 3.44 0.99 -8.52
N ALA A 197 3.99 0.44 -7.45
CA ALA A 197 3.57 0.74 -6.09
C ALA A 197 3.94 2.15 -5.63
N VAL A 198 5.00 2.74 -6.17
CA VAL A 198 5.43 4.11 -5.83
C VAL A 198 4.45 5.11 -6.42
N GLU A 199 4.05 4.90 -7.68
CA GLU A 199 3.04 5.76 -8.31
C GLU A 199 1.67 5.63 -7.61
N ALA A 200 1.28 4.43 -7.16
CA ALA A 200 0.06 4.24 -6.38
C ALA A 200 0.08 5.06 -5.07
N VAL A 201 1.20 5.09 -4.34
CA VAL A 201 1.38 5.92 -3.15
C VAL A 201 1.31 7.41 -3.48
N SER A 202 1.95 7.84 -4.58
CA SER A 202 1.93 9.23 -5.05
C SER A 202 0.51 9.70 -5.37
N LEU A 203 -0.26 8.88 -6.09
CA LEU A 203 -1.67 9.14 -6.40
C LEU A 203 -2.52 9.25 -5.13
N ALA A 204 -2.37 8.32 -4.20
CA ALA A 204 -3.10 8.34 -2.94
C ALA A 204 -2.79 9.59 -2.11
N LYS A 205 -1.50 9.98 -1.98
CA LYS A 205 -1.08 11.20 -1.29
C LYS A 205 -1.69 12.45 -1.93
N LYS A 206 -1.66 12.55 -3.26
CA LYS A 206 -2.24 13.67 -4.02
C LYS A 206 -3.74 13.83 -3.76
N TRP A 207 -4.48 12.73 -3.67
CA TRP A 207 -5.93 12.79 -3.49
C TRP A 207 -6.38 13.03 -2.05
N VAL A 208 -5.60 12.59 -1.09
CA VAL A 208 -5.93 12.71 0.35
C VAL A 208 -5.30 13.96 0.97
N GLY A 209 -4.13 14.39 0.49
CA GLY A 209 -3.42 15.54 1.03
C GLY A 209 -4.00 16.92 0.63
N GLY A 210 -4.93 16.97 -0.32
CA GLY A 210 -5.49 18.22 -0.88
C GLY A 210 -4.39 19.18 -1.30
N ALA A 211 -4.19 19.39 -2.59
CA ALA A 211 -3.13 20.22 -3.18
C ALA A 211 -2.69 21.41 -2.34
#